data_942ad1ad37bfb3bced579a6e8759a11f
#
_entry.id   942ad1ad37bfb3bced579a6e8759a11f
#
_cell.length_a   1.000
_cell.length_b   1.000
_cell.length_c   1.000
_cell.angle_alpha   90.00
_cell.angle_beta   90.00
_cell.angle_gamma   90.00
#
_symmetry.space_group_name_H-M   'P 1'
#
loop_
_entity.id
_entity.type
_entity.pdbx_description
1 polymer ?
#
loop_
_entity_poly.entity_id
_entity_poly.type
_entity_poly.pdbx_seq_one_letter_code
_entity_poly.pdbx_strand_id
1 'polypeptide(L)'
;MTFLDNIRAIHNFYCINTNNLIEYSIFVENAQTMKKTFIFILWSLFSVAVNAQNFNDYFEDKTLRVDYIFTGNATKQEIYLDELSSLPKWAGRKHHLAELPLAGNGEITMKDKATGKTIYRTSFSSLFQEWVSEEEANRIKKGFENSFLLPYPKKEAIVTISLKDVYHKVNASLTHEIVPNDILIHQRGTNHITPHRYLLQSGNTADCIDVAIMAEGYTEKEMDIFYKDAQTACDALFSHEPFKKLKEKFNIVAVASPSEDSGVSIPGQGKWKSTAVS
;
A
#
# COMPACT_ATOMS: atom_id res chain seq x y z
N MET A 1 25.19 55.95 -69.47
CA MET A 1 24.65 54.99 -68.47
C MET A 1 23.76 54.04 -69.27
N THR A 2 24.23 52.82 -69.50
CA THR A 2 23.57 51.86 -70.38
C THR A 2 22.48 51.09 -69.68
N PHE A 3 21.50 50.59 -70.42
CA PHE A 3 20.39 49.80 -69.92
C PHE A 3 20.86 48.58 -69.04
N LEU A 4 22.05 48.07 -69.30
CA LEU A 4 22.67 46.99 -68.55
C LEU A 4 23.12 47.39 -67.12
N ASP A 5 23.50 48.68 -66.90
CA ASP A 5 23.91 49.19 -65.58
C ASP A 5 22.70 49.27 -64.65
N ASN A 6 21.50 49.59 -65.16
CA ASN A 6 20.24 49.61 -64.38
C ASN A 6 19.80 48.18 -64.00
N ILE A 7 19.98 47.21 -64.89
CA ILE A 7 19.63 45.81 -64.57
C ILE A 7 20.55 45.28 -63.46
N ARG A 8 21.85 45.56 -63.49
CA ARG A 8 22.78 45.19 -62.43
C ARG A 8 22.47 45.84 -61.09
N ALA A 9 22.07 47.11 -61.06
CA ALA A 9 21.68 47.80 -59.85
C ALA A 9 20.42 47.20 -59.25
N ILE A 10 19.40 46.86 -60.06
CA ILE A 10 18.16 46.23 -59.62
C ILE A 10 18.44 44.81 -59.12
N HIS A 11 19.30 44.00 -59.82
CA HIS A 11 19.64 42.67 -59.32
C HIS A 11 20.41 42.70 -58.00
N ASN A 12 21.35 43.61 -57.81
CA ASN A 12 22.09 43.76 -56.54
C ASN A 12 21.15 44.23 -55.41
N PHE A 13 20.16 45.11 -55.69
CA PHE A 13 19.19 45.57 -54.71
C PHE A 13 18.26 44.43 -54.27
N TYR A 14 17.81 43.61 -55.20
CA TYR A 14 17.00 42.42 -54.88
C TYR A 14 17.78 41.33 -54.14
N CYS A 15 19.03 41.06 -54.48
CA CYS A 15 19.88 40.09 -53.76
C CYS A 15 20.21 40.56 -52.33
N ILE A 16 20.47 41.86 -52.10
CA ILE A 16 20.72 42.37 -50.75
C ILE A 16 19.45 42.30 -49.90
N ASN A 17 18.28 42.58 -50.45
CA ASN A 17 17.03 42.54 -49.73
C ASN A 17 16.57 41.11 -49.38
N THR A 18 16.81 40.13 -50.29
CA THR A 18 16.49 38.71 -50.04
C THR A 18 17.43 38.11 -48.98
N ASN A 19 18.73 38.45 -48.99
CA ASN A 19 19.65 37.96 -47.97
C ASN A 19 19.29 38.48 -46.57
N ASN A 20 18.91 39.73 -46.41
CA ASN A 20 18.43 40.28 -45.13
C ASN A 20 17.12 39.64 -44.65
N LEU A 21 16.21 39.30 -45.58
CA LEU A 21 14.98 38.59 -45.22
C LEU A 21 15.24 37.14 -44.81
N ILE A 22 16.20 36.46 -45.46
CA ILE A 22 16.62 35.10 -45.09
C ILE A 22 17.30 35.12 -43.71
N GLU A 23 18.25 36.03 -43.45
CA GLU A 23 18.89 36.14 -42.15
C GLU A 23 17.89 36.48 -41.03
N TYR A 24 16.91 37.35 -41.27
CA TYR A 24 15.87 37.69 -40.31
C TYR A 24 14.94 36.48 -40.06
N SER A 25 14.59 35.73 -41.08
CA SER A 25 13.77 34.51 -40.91
C SER A 25 14.50 33.43 -40.11
N ILE A 26 15.79 33.20 -40.34
CA ILE A 26 16.63 32.27 -39.59
C ILE A 26 16.77 32.73 -38.14
N PHE A 27 16.94 34.02 -37.90
CA PHE A 27 17.02 34.57 -36.54
C PHE A 27 15.72 34.38 -35.75
N VAL A 28 14.56 34.63 -36.39
CA VAL A 28 13.22 34.44 -35.77
C VAL A 28 12.97 32.97 -35.49
N GLU A 29 13.31 32.06 -36.40
CA GLU A 29 13.16 30.62 -36.23
C GLU A 29 14.03 30.06 -35.11
N ASN A 30 15.29 30.52 -35.01
CA ASN A 30 16.20 30.18 -33.93
C ASN A 30 15.69 30.72 -32.58
N ALA A 31 15.16 31.95 -32.55
CA ALA A 31 14.58 32.55 -31.34
C ALA A 31 13.34 31.80 -30.84
N GLN A 32 12.49 31.32 -31.77
CA GLN A 32 11.33 30.48 -31.41
C GLN A 32 11.75 29.11 -30.93
N THR A 33 12.77 28.50 -31.52
CA THR A 33 13.32 27.20 -31.10
C THR A 33 13.95 27.32 -29.71
N MET A 34 14.74 28.37 -29.45
CA MET A 34 15.31 28.64 -28.13
C MET A 34 14.21 28.85 -27.07
N LYS A 35 13.13 29.58 -27.37
CA LYS A 35 11.99 29.72 -26.45
C LYS A 35 11.32 28.37 -26.12
N LYS A 36 11.09 27.53 -27.13
CA LYS A 36 10.53 26.18 -26.93
C LYS A 36 11.43 25.30 -26.08
N THR A 37 12.75 25.33 -26.35
CA THR A 37 13.76 24.58 -25.60
C THR A 37 13.82 25.06 -24.13
N PHE A 38 13.77 26.38 -23.92
CA PHE A 38 13.79 26.96 -22.56
C PHE A 38 12.54 26.60 -21.78
N ILE A 39 11.36 26.63 -22.41
CA ILE A 39 10.10 26.18 -21.79
C ILE A 39 10.13 24.69 -21.46
N PHE A 40 10.71 23.86 -22.34
CA PHE A 40 10.86 22.43 -22.10
C PHE A 40 11.81 22.13 -20.93
N ILE A 41 12.94 22.86 -20.84
CA ILE A 41 13.89 22.76 -19.72
C ILE A 41 13.22 23.24 -18.41
N LEU A 42 12.47 24.34 -18.44
CA LEU A 42 11.72 24.82 -17.28
C LEU A 42 10.67 23.79 -16.82
N TRP A 43 9.98 23.15 -17.75
CA TRP A 43 9.00 22.08 -17.45
C TRP A 43 9.67 20.82 -16.89
N SER A 44 10.84 20.44 -17.40
CA SER A 44 11.61 19.31 -16.88
C SER A 44 12.18 19.56 -15.48
N LEU A 45 12.52 20.80 -15.15
CA LEU A 45 12.95 21.18 -13.80
C LEU A 45 11.79 21.21 -12.79
N PHE A 46 10.56 21.48 -13.22
CA PHE A 46 9.37 21.39 -12.36
C PHE A 46 8.92 19.95 -12.06
N SER A 47 9.29 18.98 -12.89
CA SER A 47 8.91 17.57 -12.71
C SER A 47 9.78 16.80 -11.70
N VAL A 48 10.82 17.38 -11.13
CA VAL A 48 11.79 16.68 -10.26
C VAL A 48 11.51 16.87 -8.77
N ALA A 49 10.51 17.65 -8.38
CA ALA A 49 10.13 17.81 -6.98
C ALA A 49 9.01 16.85 -6.56
N VAL A 50 9.10 15.57 -6.92
CA VAL A 50 8.38 14.53 -6.18
C VAL A 50 9.15 14.33 -4.87
N ASN A 51 8.83 15.14 -3.86
CA ASN A 51 9.30 14.88 -2.50
C ASN A 51 8.79 13.50 -2.09
N ALA A 52 9.65 12.50 -2.17
CA ALA A 52 9.38 11.20 -1.59
C ALA A 52 9.03 11.42 -0.11
N GLN A 53 7.84 11.00 0.27
CA GLN A 53 7.31 11.20 1.61
C GLN A 53 8.15 10.37 2.59
N ASN A 54 8.89 11.04 3.50
CA ASN A 54 9.70 10.34 4.49
C ASN A 54 8.76 9.81 5.60
N PHE A 55 8.88 8.53 5.92
CA PHE A 55 8.12 7.88 6.99
C PHE A 55 8.25 8.63 8.32
N ASN A 56 9.47 8.98 8.69
CA ASN A 56 9.77 9.61 9.98
C ASN A 56 9.21 11.04 10.15
N ASP A 57 8.76 11.68 9.07
CA ASP A 57 8.14 13.01 9.17
C ASP A 57 6.71 12.92 9.74
N TYR A 58 6.02 11.80 9.52
CA TYR A 58 4.62 11.62 9.85
C TYR A 58 4.35 10.53 10.90
N PHE A 59 5.23 9.53 11.02
CA PHE A 59 4.97 8.33 11.81
C PHE A 59 6.05 8.04 12.85
N GLU A 60 5.62 7.42 13.95
CA GLU A 60 6.48 6.73 14.89
C GLU A 60 6.76 5.30 14.40
N ASP A 61 7.83 4.67 14.89
CA ASP A 61 8.10 3.25 14.61
C ASP A 61 7.22 2.36 15.49
N LYS A 62 5.90 2.58 15.41
CA LYS A 62 4.84 1.86 16.10
C LYS A 62 3.72 1.54 15.13
N THR A 63 2.93 0.52 15.43
CA THR A 63 1.72 0.17 14.71
C THR A 63 0.49 0.74 15.41
N LEU A 64 -0.40 1.37 14.66
CA LEU A 64 -1.78 1.62 15.02
C LEU A 64 -2.62 0.45 14.51
N ARG A 65 -3.15 -0.37 15.40
CA ARG A 65 -4.17 -1.36 15.07
C ARG A 65 -5.53 -0.69 15.19
N VAL A 66 -6.33 -0.84 14.14
CA VAL A 66 -7.69 -0.32 14.08
C VAL A 66 -8.64 -1.50 13.82
N ASP A 67 -9.53 -1.72 14.74
CA ASP A 67 -10.54 -2.77 14.65
C ASP A 67 -11.87 -2.15 14.22
N TYR A 68 -12.47 -2.71 13.18
CA TYR A 68 -13.76 -2.30 12.64
C TYR A 68 -14.72 -3.47 12.59
N ILE A 69 -16.00 -3.17 12.74
CA ILE A 69 -17.10 -4.10 12.45
C ILE A 69 -17.74 -3.67 11.14
N PHE A 70 -17.66 -4.54 10.12
CA PHE A 70 -18.44 -4.41 8.88
C PHE A 70 -19.73 -5.13 9.04
N THR A 71 -20.85 -4.48 8.80
CA THR A 71 -22.17 -5.04 9.05
C THR A 71 -23.16 -4.69 7.93
N GLY A 72 -24.19 -5.49 7.82
CA GLY A 72 -25.27 -5.26 6.87
C GLY A 72 -25.62 -6.50 6.05
N ASN A 73 -25.99 -6.26 4.80
CA ASN A 73 -26.42 -7.26 3.82
C ASN A 73 -26.07 -6.82 2.39
N ALA A 74 -26.57 -7.54 1.38
CA ALA A 74 -26.31 -7.23 -0.03
C ALA A 74 -26.76 -5.81 -0.45
N THR A 75 -27.76 -5.21 0.21
CA THR A 75 -28.34 -3.92 -0.19
C THR A 75 -27.88 -2.75 0.66
N LYS A 76 -27.51 -2.98 1.93
CA LYS A 76 -27.10 -1.94 2.87
C LYS A 76 -25.91 -2.42 3.68
N GLN A 77 -24.81 -1.66 3.61
CA GLN A 77 -23.56 -1.95 4.31
C GLN A 77 -23.21 -0.77 5.22
N GLU A 78 -22.66 -1.05 6.38
CA GLU A 78 -22.24 -0.06 7.37
C GLU A 78 -20.90 -0.47 7.98
N ILE A 79 -20.13 0.52 8.43
CA ILE A 79 -18.83 0.33 9.08
C ILE A 79 -18.88 1.02 10.43
N TYR A 80 -18.45 0.33 11.48
CA TYR A 80 -18.30 0.89 12.82
C TYR A 80 -16.86 0.74 13.28
N LEU A 81 -16.32 1.77 13.93
CA LEU A 81 -15.08 1.68 14.68
C LEU A 81 -15.36 0.93 15.98
N ASP A 82 -14.60 -0.13 16.24
CA ASP A 82 -14.69 -0.91 17.46
C ASP A 82 -13.62 -0.48 18.46
N GLU A 83 -12.34 -0.67 18.12
CA GLU A 83 -11.23 -0.37 19.03
C GLU A 83 -10.02 0.20 18.30
N LEU A 84 -9.26 1.03 19.04
CA LEU A 84 -7.93 1.50 18.65
C LEU A 84 -6.90 0.93 19.62
N SER A 85 -5.83 0.34 19.08
CA SER A 85 -4.70 -0.09 19.89
C SER A 85 -3.36 0.21 19.24
N SER A 86 -2.30 0.29 20.03
CA SER A 86 -0.93 0.49 19.58
C SER A 86 -0.08 -0.75 19.88
N LEU A 87 0.80 -1.09 18.92
CA LEU A 87 1.80 -2.15 19.05
C LEU A 87 3.21 -1.55 18.97
N PRO A 88 4.21 -2.16 19.62
CA PRO A 88 5.50 -1.51 19.86
C PRO A 88 6.35 -1.23 18.63
N LYS A 89 6.08 -1.82 17.47
CA LYS A 89 6.90 -1.68 16.27
C LYS A 89 6.05 -1.66 15.01
N TRP A 90 6.47 -0.89 14.01
CA TRP A 90 5.91 -0.93 12.66
C TRP A 90 6.71 -1.91 11.78
N ALA A 91 6.06 -2.93 11.26
CA ALA A 91 6.64 -3.93 10.36
C ALA A 91 6.25 -3.75 8.89
N GLY A 92 5.36 -2.80 8.59
CA GLY A 92 4.92 -2.54 7.21
C GLY A 92 5.87 -1.61 6.43
N ARG A 93 5.46 -1.28 5.22
CA ARG A 93 6.26 -0.44 4.30
C ARG A 93 6.54 0.95 4.89
N LYS A 94 7.75 1.47 4.63
CA LYS A 94 8.19 2.83 5.00
C LYS A 94 8.37 3.74 3.78
N HIS A 95 8.17 3.21 2.57
CA HIS A 95 8.27 3.92 1.29
C HIS A 95 6.94 3.86 0.55
N HIS A 96 6.73 4.76 -0.41
CA HIS A 96 5.49 4.82 -1.22
C HIS A 96 4.21 4.85 -0.39
N LEU A 97 4.24 5.60 0.72
CA LEU A 97 3.22 5.54 1.76
C LEU A 97 1.83 5.94 1.28
N ALA A 98 1.73 6.96 0.41
CA ALA A 98 0.47 7.46 -0.13
C ALA A 98 0.04 6.77 -1.43
N GLU A 99 0.83 5.85 -1.96
CA GLU A 99 0.52 5.11 -3.18
C GLU A 99 -0.34 3.88 -2.88
N LEU A 100 -1.16 3.50 -3.85
CA LEU A 100 -1.99 2.30 -3.80
C LEU A 100 -1.46 1.29 -4.83
N PRO A 101 -0.54 0.40 -4.46
CA PRO A 101 0.11 -0.50 -5.40
C PRO A 101 -0.86 -1.54 -5.98
N LEU A 102 -1.87 -1.94 -5.22
CA LEU A 102 -2.92 -2.88 -5.62
C LEU A 102 -4.27 -2.30 -5.22
N ALA A 103 -5.27 -2.44 -6.09
CA ALA A 103 -6.64 -2.04 -5.81
C ALA A 103 -7.45 -3.28 -5.36
N GLY A 104 -7.83 -3.30 -4.07
CA GLY A 104 -8.82 -4.21 -3.52
C GLY A 104 -10.23 -3.62 -3.60
N ASN A 105 -11.21 -4.35 -3.07
CA ASN A 105 -12.57 -3.86 -2.90
C ASN A 105 -12.79 -3.06 -1.61
N GLY A 106 -11.74 -2.86 -0.83
CA GLY A 106 -11.69 -1.94 0.30
C GLY A 106 -10.45 -1.05 0.26
N GLU A 107 -10.54 0.12 0.86
CA GLU A 107 -9.46 1.10 0.92
C GLU A 107 -9.43 1.82 2.26
N ILE A 108 -8.23 2.02 2.82
CA ILE A 108 -7.99 2.89 3.97
C ILE A 108 -7.04 3.99 3.55
N THR A 109 -7.44 5.24 3.85
CA THR A 109 -6.62 6.44 3.63
C THR A 109 -6.43 7.16 4.95
N MET A 110 -5.19 7.51 5.29
CA MET A 110 -4.86 8.38 6.43
C MET A 110 -4.34 9.71 5.91
N LYS A 111 -4.90 10.80 6.44
CA LYS A 111 -4.49 12.18 6.13
C LYS A 111 -4.00 12.87 7.38
N ASP A 112 -2.95 13.66 7.25
CA ASP A 112 -2.57 14.64 8.27
C ASP A 112 -3.71 15.65 8.45
N LYS A 113 -4.20 15.79 9.68
CA LYS A 113 -5.39 16.63 9.96
C LYS A 113 -5.16 18.09 9.67
N ALA A 114 -3.95 18.59 9.96
CA ALA A 114 -3.63 20.01 9.82
C ALA A 114 -3.49 20.43 8.34
N THR A 115 -2.92 19.56 7.50
CA THR A 115 -2.61 19.90 6.11
C THR A 115 -3.58 19.28 5.09
N GLY A 116 -4.35 18.28 5.50
CA GLY A 116 -5.20 17.48 4.61
C GLY A 116 -4.41 16.57 3.65
N LYS A 117 -3.06 16.54 3.77
CA LYS A 117 -2.21 15.72 2.92
C LYS A 117 -2.40 14.24 3.22
N THR A 118 -2.57 13.41 2.20
CA THR A 118 -2.55 11.95 2.36
C THR A 118 -1.16 11.50 2.79
N ILE A 119 -1.06 10.85 3.96
CA ILE A 119 0.19 10.39 4.56
C ILE A 119 0.34 8.87 4.50
N TYR A 120 -0.76 8.13 4.41
CA TYR A 120 -0.75 6.68 4.21
C TYR A 120 -1.98 6.24 3.44
N ARG A 121 -1.85 5.19 2.62
CA ARG A 121 -2.94 4.62 1.86
C ARG A 121 -2.71 3.13 1.64
N THR A 122 -3.72 2.31 1.87
CA THR A 122 -3.67 0.87 1.64
C THR A 122 -5.01 0.35 1.15
N SER A 123 -5.00 -0.79 0.49
CA SER A 123 -6.22 -1.50 0.08
C SER A 123 -6.29 -2.86 0.75
N PHE A 124 -7.49 -3.40 0.79
CA PHE A 124 -7.77 -4.71 1.34
C PHE A 124 -8.93 -5.38 0.60
N SER A 125 -9.12 -6.67 0.86
CA SER A 125 -10.34 -7.41 0.57
C SER A 125 -10.80 -8.09 1.87
N SER A 126 -12.10 -8.24 2.07
CA SER A 126 -12.65 -8.79 3.31
C SER A 126 -13.64 -9.92 3.05
N LEU A 127 -13.73 -10.84 4.01
CA LEU A 127 -14.75 -11.90 4.00
C LEU A 127 -16.17 -11.35 3.99
N PHE A 128 -16.40 -10.18 4.62
CA PHE A 128 -17.70 -9.51 4.57
C PHE A 128 -18.11 -9.18 3.13
N GLN A 129 -17.19 -8.66 2.31
CA GLN A 129 -17.49 -8.29 0.91
C GLN A 129 -17.66 -9.52 0.02
N GLU A 130 -16.98 -10.63 0.32
CA GLU A 130 -17.19 -11.91 -0.31
C GLU A 130 -18.58 -12.45 0.04
N TRP A 131 -18.91 -12.51 1.33
CA TRP A 131 -20.23 -12.96 1.79
C TRP A 131 -21.39 -12.11 1.27
N VAL A 132 -21.21 -10.79 1.12
CA VAL A 132 -22.24 -9.88 0.56
C VAL A 132 -22.67 -10.29 -0.86
N SER A 133 -21.82 -11.00 -1.61
CA SER A 133 -22.14 -11.52 -2.94
C SER A 133 -22.93 -12.84 -2.92
N GLU A 134 -23.04 -13.49 -1.76
CA GLU A 134 -23.75 -14.75 -1.59
C GLU A 134 -25.28 -14.56 -1.47
N GLU A 135 -26.06 -15.59 -1.85
CA GLU A 135 -27.52 -15.57 -1.78
C GLU A 135 -28.05 -15.32 -0.36
N GLU A 136 -27.32 -15.79 0.66
CA GLU A 136 -27.69 -15.60 2.06
C GLU A 136 -27.78 -14.11 2.42
N ALA A 137 -26.88 -13.28 1.89
CA ALA A 137 -26.83 -11.84 2.17
C ALA A 137 -28.06 -11.07 1.67
N ASN A 138 -28.89 -11.65 0.78
CA ASN A 138 -30.16 -11.06 0.39
C ASN A 138 -31.26 -11.24 1.46
N ARG A 139 -31.08 -12.18 2.39
CA ARG A 139 -32.11 -12.58 3.35
C ARG A 139 -31.81 -12.17 4.78
N ILE A 140 -30.53 -12.13 5.16
CA ILE A 140 -30.12 -11.83 6.55
C ILE A 140 -29.08 -10.74 6.59
N LYS A 141 -28.82 -10.20 7.78
CA LYS A 141 -27.72 -9.27 8.09
C LYS A 141 -26.73 -9.98 8.97
N LYS A 142 -25.43 -9.72 8.73
CA LYS A 142 -24.32 -10.19 9.55
C LYS A 142 -23.36 -9.07 9.90
N GLY A 143 -22.58 -9.26 10.95
CA GLY A 143 -21.42 -8.44 11.32
C GLY A 143 -20.15 -9.27 11.22
N PHE A 144 -19.07 -8.64 10.76
CA PHE A 144 -17.75 -9.23 10.60
C PHE A 144 -16.73 -8.31 11.26
N GLU A 145 -15.95 -8.86 12.17
CA GLU A 145 -14.81 -8.16 12.76
C GLU A 145 -13.66 -8.12 11.76
N ASN A 146 -12.99 -6.97 11.66
CA ASN A 146 -11.86 -6.75 10.78
C ASN A 146 -10.80 -5.92 11.50
N SER A 147 -9.55 -6.39 11.50
CA SER A 147 -8.42 -5.69 12.09
C SER A 147 -7.47 -5.22 11.02
N PHE A 148 -7.06 -3.95 11.09
CA PHE A 148 -6.11 -3.36 10.16
C PHE A 148 -4.92 -2.78 10.92
N LEU A 149 -3.72 -2.96 10.34
CA LEU A 149 -2.48 -2.41 10.86
C LEU A 149 -2.06 -1.22 10.01
N LEU A 150 -1.93 -0.06 10.63
CA LEU A 150 -1.52 1.20 10.03
C LEU A 150 -0.26 1.72 10.75
N PRO A 151 0.57 2.54 10.12
CA PRO A 151 1.65 3.20 10.83
C PRO A 151 1.08 4.21 11.83
N TYR A 152 1.68 4.30 13.02
CA TYR A 152 1.21 5.17 14.11
C TYR A 152 1.54 6.63 13.83
N PRO A 153 0.56 7.53 13.68
CA PRO A 153 0.81 8.92 13.34
C PRO A 153 1.43 9.70 14.52
N LYS A 154 2.37 10.61 14.23
CA LYS A 154 2.96 11.52 15.24
C LYS A 154 2.05 12.65 15.68
N LYS A 155 1.10 13.02 14.80
CA LYS A 155 0.15 14.12 14.99
C LYS A 155 -1.26 13.64 14.70
N GLU A 156 -2.24 14.47 15.02
CA GLU A 156 -3.63 14.18 14.72
C GLU A 156 -3.83 13.87 13.23
N ALA A 157 -4.52 12.79 12.94
CA ALA A 157 -4.76 12.29 11.61
C ALA A 157 -6.24 11.95 11.41
N ILE A 158 -6.69 12.00 10.17
CA ILE A 158 -8.02 11.58 9.76
C ILE A 158 -7.89 10.27 8.98
N VAL A 159 -8.54 9.23 9.47
CA VAL A 159 -8.62 7.94 8.80
C VAL A 159 -9.98 7.79 8.13
N THR A 160 -9.98 7.44 6.86
CA THR A 160 -11.18 7.07 6.11
C THR A 160 -11.05 5.65 5.61
N ILE A 161 -12.01 4.80 5.95
CA ILE A 161 -12.15 3.44 5.42
C ILE A 161 -13.37 3.38 4.52
N SER A 162 -13.27 2.66 3.40
CA SER A 162 -14.33 2.53 2.40
C SER A 162 -14.45 1.09 1.90
N LEU A 163 -15.67 0.60 1.76
CA LEU A 163 -16.01 -0.63 1.05
C LEU A 163 -16.54 -0.26 -0.34
N LYS A 164 -16.02 -0.92 -1.37
CA LYS A 164 -16.33 -0.66 -2.77
C LYS A 164 -16.91 -1.93 -3.41
N ASP A 165 -17.79 -1.75 -4.36
CA ASP A 165 -18.27 -2.85 -5.20
C ASP A 165 -17.26 -3.21 -6.32
N VAL A 166 -17.62 -4.18 -7.15
CA VAL A 166 -16.80 -4.64 -8.28
C VAL A 166 -16.57 -3.56 -9.36
N TYR A 167 -17.34 -2.48 -9.32
CA TYR A 167 -17.19 -1.30 -10.20
C TYR A 167 -16.44 -0.17 -9.51
N HIS A 168 -15.82 -0.42 -8.35
CA HIS A 168 -15.12 0.57 -7.50
C HIS A 168 -16.02 1.69 -6.94
N LYS A 169 -17.35 1.53 -6.97
CA LYS A 169 -18.28 2.45 -6.33
C LYS A 169 -18.29 2.20 -4.82
N VAL A 170 -18.24 3.28 -4.04
CA VAL A 170 -18.27 3.20 -2.58
C VAL A 170 -19.70 2.84 -2.11
N ASN A 171 -19.84 1.72 -1.41
CA ASN A 171 -21.07 1.24 -0.80
C ASN A 171 -21.20 1.65 0.67
N ALA A 172 -20.08 1.70 1.40
CA ALA A 172 -20.02 2.19 2.77
C ALA A 172 -18.69 2.90 3.01
N SER A 173 -18.71 3.89 3.87
CA SER A 173 -17.51 4.61 4.29
C SER A 173 -17.68 5.13 5.71
N LEU A 174 -16.57 5.09 6.48
CA LEU A 174 -16.46 5.70 7.79
C LEU A 174 -15.22 6.59 7.81
N THR A 175 -15.38 7.79 8.37
CA THR A 175 -14.26 8.70 8.64
C THR A 175 -14.21 8.98 10.12
N HIS A 176 -13.03 8.83 10.73
CA HIS A 176 -12.80 9.15 12.12
C HIS A 176 -11.41 9.76 12.34
N GLU A 177 -11.23 10.35 13.50
CA GLU A 177 -9.99 11.00 13.90
C GLU A 177 -9.11 10.04 14.71
N ILE A 178 -7.79 10.19 14.56
CA ILE A 178 -6.77 9.58 15.43
C ILE A 178 -6.06 10.70 16.16
N VAL A 179 -6.15 10.68 17.49
CA VAL A 179 -5.40 11.56 18.40
C VAL A 179 -4.32 10.72 19.07
N PRO A 180 -3.02 10.90 18.75
CA PRO A 180 -1.96 9.95 19.14
C PRO A 180 -1.80 9.69 20.63
N ASN A 181 -2.17 10.63 21.48
CA ASN A 181 -2.06 10.50 22.94
C ASN A 181 -3.41 10.25 23.63
N ASP A 182 -4.42 9.82 22.88
CA ASP A 182 -5.71 9.47 23.46
C ASP A 182 -5.54 8.23 24.37
N ILE A 183 -6.08 8.33 25.58
CA ILE A 183 -6.06 7.25 26.58
C ILE A 183 -6.88 6.03 26.14
N LEU A 184 -7.78 6.20 25.18
CA LEU A 184 -8.59 5.12 24.60
C LEU A 184 -7.81 4.29 23.57
N ILE A 185 -6.59 4.69 23.19
CA ILE A 185 -5.70 3.85 22.37
C ILE A 185 -4.97 2.87 23.31
N HIS A 186 -5.46 1.64 23.38
CA HIS A 186 -4.91 0.62 24.25
C HIS A 186 -3.52 0.16 23.80
N GLN A 187 -2.60 0.00 24.75
CA GLN A 187 -1.27 -0.54 24.46
C GLN A 187 -1.30 -2.07 24.48
N ARG A 188 -0.91 -2.70 23.35
CA ARG A 188 -0.86 -4.16 23.20
C ARG A 188 0.54 -4.62 22.77
N GLY A 189 0.77 -5.93 22.79
CA GLY A 189 2.01 -6.53 22.26
C GLY A 189 3.25 -6.32 23.14
N THR A 190 3.08 -5.90 24.40
CA THR A 190 4.16 -5.78 25.39
C THR A 190 4.24 -6.98 26.32
N ASN A 191 3.12 -7.70 26.49
CA ASN A 191 3.00 -8.87 27.36
C ASN A 191 2.45 -10.06 26.55
N HIS A 192 2.75 -11.27 27.02
CA HIS A 192 2.23 -12.51 26.43
C HIS A 192 2.53 -12.64 24.92
N ILE A 193 3.76 -12.30 24.51
CA ILE A 193 4.21 -12.48 23.13
C ILE A 193 4.26 -13.99 22.84
N THR A 194 3.53 -14.43 21.81
CA THR A 194 3.54 -15.80 21.34
C THR A 194 4.98 -16.21 20.97
N PRO A 195 5.52 -17.32 21.49
CA PRO A 195 6.85 -17.78 21.15
C PRO A 195 7.01 -17.95 19.63
N HIS A 196 8.11 -17.46 19.12
CA HIS A 196 8.38 -17.52 17.69
C HIS A 196 9.87 -17.73 17.39
N ARG A 197 10.17 -18.21 16.20
CA ARG A 197 11.54 -18.47 15.74
C ARG A 197 11.66 -18.09 14.27
N TYR A 198 12.68 -17.31 13.91
CA TYR A 198 13.00 -17.07 12.52
C TYR A 198 13.58 -18.33 11.87
N LEU A 199 12.99 -18.77 10.76
CA LEU A 199 13.50 -19.85 9.90
C LEU A 199 14.40 -19.27 8.80
N LEU A 200 14.10 -18.06 8.36
CA LEU A 200 14.89 -17.27 7.42
C LEU A 200 14.77 -15.79 7.79
N GLN A 201 15.88 -15.09 7.90
CA GLN A 201 15.91 -13.64 8.12
C GLN A 201 16.92 -13.03 7.15
N SER A 202 16.43 -12.52 6.01
CA SER A 202 17.26 -11.98 4.94
C SER A 202 17.51 -10.49 5.07
N GLY A 203 16.64 -9.75 5.75
CA GLY A 203 16.80 -8.31 5.89
C GLY A 203 15.80 -7.64 6.83
N ASN A 204 15.69 -6.33 6.67
CA ASN A 204 14.75 -5.52 7.44
C ASN A 204 13.31 -5.78 6.96
N THR A 205 12.35 -5.83 7.89
CA THR A 205 10.91 -5.96 7.61
C THR A 205 10.36 -4.85 6.68
N ALA A 206 10.99 -3.67 6.64
CA ALA A 206 10.60 -2.60 5.72
C ALA A 206 10.94 -2.88 4.24
N ASP A 207 11.90 -3.79 3.99
CA ASP A 207 12.50 -4.04 2.67
C ASP A 207 12.28 -5.48 2.19
N CYS A 208 11.75 -6.35 3.07
CA CYS A 208 11.50 -7.76 2.78
C CYS A 208 10.00 -8.08 2.85
N ILE A 209 9.66 -9.22 2.28
CA ILE A 209 8.34 -9.84 2.43
C ILE A 209 8.41 -10.72 3.69
N ASP A 210 7.63 -10.37 4.70
CA ASP A 210 7.55 -11.12 5.94
C ASP A 210 6.42 -12.15 5.86
N VAL A 211 6.74 -13.42 6.13
CA VAL A 211 5.78 -14.53 6.12
C VAL A 211 5.79 -15.21 7.49
N ALA A 212 4.61 -15.30 8.11
CA ALA A 212 4.42 -16.05 9.34
C ALA A 212 3.82 -17.44 9.05
N ILE A 213 4.46 -18.49 9.58
CA ILE A 213 3.92 -19.85 9.59
C ILE A 213 3.39 -20.10 10.99
N MET A 214 2.08 -20.30 11.13
CA MET A 214 1.41 -20.48 12.40
C MET A 214 1.20 -21.95 12.73
N ALA A 215 1.32 -22.32 14.02
CA ALA A 215 1.18 -23.68 14.51
C ALA A 215 -0.29 -24.09 14.68
N GLU A 216 -1.06 -24.16 13.59
CA GLU A 216 -2.43 -24.63 13.67
C GLU A 216 -2.52 -26.15 13.74
N GLY A 217 -3.28 -26.67 14.70
CA GLY A 217 -3.48 -28.10 14.89
C GLY A 217 -2.32 -28.82 15.57
N TYR A 218 -1.34 -28.08 16.11
CA TYR A 218 -0.28 -28.60 16.97
C TYR A 218 -0.56 -28.19 18.42
N THR A 219 -0.57 -29.13 19.33
CA THR A 219 -0.67 -28.86 20.76
C THR A 219 0.66 -28.34 21.31
N GLU A 220 0.66 -27.79 22.53
CA GLU A 220 1.89 -27.32 23.15
C GLU A 220 3.00 -28.38 23.20
N LYS A 221 2.64 -29.65 23.37
CA LYS A 221 3.59 -30.77 23.39
C LYS A 221 4.17 -31.12 22.01
N GLU A 222 3.55 -30.62 20.96
CA GLU A 222 3.93 -30.89 19.56
C GLU A 222 4.70 -29.73 18.92
N MET A 223 5.07 -28.69 19.69
CA MET A 223 5.77 -27.52 19.14
C MET A 223 7.11 -27.85 18.47
N ASP A 224 7.84 -28.84 18.96
CA ASP A 224 9.09 -29.30 18.30
C ASP A 224 8.80 -29.92 16.93
N ILE A 225 7.68 -30.64 16.79
CA ILE A 225 7.24 -31.21 15.50
C ILE A 225 6.87 -30.07 14.57
N PHE A 226 6.08 -29.11 15.08
CA PHE A 226 5.71 -27.92 14.32
C PHE A 226 6.94 -27.18 13.73
N TYR A 227 7.94 -26.89 14.56
CA TYR A 227 9.13 -26.18 14.08
C TYR A 227 9.89 -26.95 13.01
N LYS A 228 9.94 -28.28 13.10
CA LYS A 228 10.53 -29.13 12.06
C LYS A 228 9.73 -29.09 10.76
N ASP A 229 8.41 -29.16 10.86
CA ASP A 229 7.52 -29.13 9.69
C ASP A 229 7.52 -27.75 9.05
N ALA A 230 7.54 -26.68 9.85
CA ALA A 230 7.67 -25.30 9.36
C ALA A 230 9.01 -25.08 8.62
N GLN A 231 10.11 -25.65 9.13
CA GLN A 231 11.40 -25.59 8.42
C GLN A 231 11.34 -26.36 7.10
N THR A 232 10.72 -27.53 7.09
CA THR A 232 10.53 -28.33 5.86
C THR A 232 9.70 -27.56 4.83
N ALA A 233 8.64 -26.89 5.25
CA ALA A 233 7.81 -26.06 4.37
C ALA A 233 8.59 -24.85 3.82
N CYS A 234 9.38 -24.19 4.66
CA CYS A 234 10.26 -23.10 4.26
C CYS A 234 11.27 -23.55 3.19
N ASP A 235 11.95 -24.68 3.41
CA ASP A 235 12.93 -25.22 2.47
C ASP A 235 12.28 -25.66 1.15
N ALA A 236 11.08 -26.24 1.22
CA ALA A 236 10.29 -26.59 0.03
C ALA A 236 9.90 -25.36 -0.78
N LEU A 237 9.44 -24.26 -0.16
CA LEU A 237 9.11 -23.02 -0.84
C LEU A 237 10.29 -22.51 -1.68
N PHE A 238 11.49 -22.45 -1.08
CA PHE A 238 12.68 -21.93 -1.75
C PHE A 238 13.42 -22.96 -2.62
N SER A 239 12.90 -24.17 -2.75
CA SER A 239 13.37 -25.14 -3.76
C SER A 239 12.79 -24.88 -5.15
N HIS A 240 11.72 -24.07 -5.26
CA HIS A 240 10.97 -23.84 -6.51
C HIS A 240 11.13 -22.39 -7.02
N GLU A 241 11.14 -22.25 -8.34
CA GLU A 241 11.07 -20.93 -8.99
C GLU A 241 9.63 -20.35 -8.96
N PRO A 242 9.46 -19.06 -8.78
CA PRO A 242 10.48 -17.99 -8.74
C PRO A 242 11.10 -17.77 -7.35
N PHE A 243 10.62 -18.41 -6.30
CA PHE A 243 11.00 -18.16 -4.89
C PHE A 243 12.46 -18.40 -4.62
N LYS A 244 13.05 -19.42 -5.28
CA LYS A 244 14.47 -19.75 -5.16
C LYS A 244 15.38 -18.55 -5.44
N LYS A 245 15.09 -17.79 -6.52
CA LYS A 245 15.85 -16.58 -6.91
C LYS A 245 15.55 -15.38 -6.04
N LEU A 246 14.42 -15.39 -5.36
CA LEU A 246 13.93 -14.29 -4.55
C LEU A 246 14.13 -14.49 -3.05
N LYS A 247 14.82 -15.55 -2.64
CA LYS A 247 15.00 -15.95 -1.23
C LYS A 247 15.47 -14.78 -0.35
N GLU A 248 16.39 -13.96 -0.87
CA GLU A 248 16.94 -12.80 -0.16
C GLU A 248 15.91 -11.66 0.08
N LYS A 249 14.73 -11.77 -0.51
CA LYS A 249 13.62 -10.81 -0.33
C LYS A 249 12.61 -11.26 0.72
N PHE A 250 12.85 -12.35 1.42
CA PHE A 250 11.91 -12.91 2.38
C PHE A 250 12.50 -12.99 3.77
N ASN A 251 11.67 -12.73 4.77
CA ASN A 251 11.84 -13.19 6.15
C ASN A 251 10.74 -14.20 6.45
N ILE A 252 11.09 -15.33 7.04
CA ILE A 252 10.13 -16.38 7.43
C ILE A 252 10.21 -16.58 8.93
N VAL A 253 9.08 -16.44 9.63
CA VAL A 253 8.97 -16.66 11.06
C VAL A 253 7.96 -17.76 11.36
N ALA A 254 8.36 -18.74 12.17
CA ALA A 254 7.47 -19.76 12.71
C ALA A 254 6.92 -19.28 14.06
N VAL A 255 5.60 -19.24 14.20
CA VAL A 255 4.87 -18.75 15.38
C VAL A 255 4.24 -19.94 16.09
N ALA A 256 4.69 -20.21 17.31
CA ALA A 256 4.24 -21.33 18.13
C ALA A 256 2.93 -20.94 18.86
N SER A 257 1.83 -20.96 18.15
CA SER A 257 0.47 -20.77 18.67
C SER A 257 -0.16 -22.14 18.94
N PRO A 258 -0.16 -22.66 20.20
CA PRO A 258 -0.63 -24.00 20.47
C PRO A 258 -2.16 -24.08 20.33
N SER A 259 -2.62 -25.17 19.73
CA SER A 259 -4.01 -25.59 19.68
C SER A 259 -4.37 -26.42 20.91
N GLU A 260 -5.65 -26.44 21.31
CA GLU A 260 -6.14 -27.36 22.34
C GLU A 260 -6.16 -28.79 21.84
N ASP A 261 -6.58 -28.99 20.58
CA ASP A 261 -6.64 -30.27 19.91
C ASP A 261 -5.49 -30.45 18.90
N SER A 262 -4.96 -31.66 18.83
CA SER A 262 -4.07 -32.08 17.75
C SER A 262 -4.84 -32.35 16.46
N GLY A 263 -4.33 -31.89 15.32
CA GLY A 263 -4.95 -31.98 14.00
C GLY A 263 -5.95 -30.87 13.71
N VAL A 264 -6.60 -30.95 12.56
CA VAL A 264 -7.53 -29.93 12.04
C VAL A 264 -8.95 -30.44 11.92
N SER A 265 -9.91 -29.52 11.89
CA SER A 265 -11.30 -29.82 11.63
C SER A 265 -11.51 -30.41 10.22
N ILE A 266 -12.38 -31.41 10.09
CA ILE A 266 -12.78 -32.01 8.82
C ILE A 266 -14.30 -31.94 8.74
N PRO A 267 -14.88 -30.79 8.33
CA PRO A 267 -16.33 -30.57 8.36
C PRO A 267 -17.12 -31.62 7.58
N GLY A 268 -16.60 -32.09 6.43
CA GLY A 268 -17.21 -33.14 5.60
C GLY A 268 -17.30 -34.50 6.28
N GLN A 269 -16.60 -34.70 7.41
CA GLN A 269 -16.67 -35.91 8.25
C GLN A 269 -17.33 -35.64 9.61
N GLY A 270 -17.85 -34.44 9.84
CA GLY A 270 -18.42 -34.03 11.14
C GLY A 270 -17.39 -34.00 12.28
N LYS A 271 -16.08 -33.88 11.95
CA LYS A 271 -15.00 -33.79 12.95
C LYS A 271 -14.65 -32.33 13.17
N TRP A 272 -14.75 -31.89 14.40
CA TRP A 272 -14.43 -30.54 14.82
C TRP A 272 -13.28 -30.56 15.81
N LYS A 273 -12.37 -29.62 15.71
CA LYS A 273 -11.19 -29.45 16.52
C LYS A 273 -11.10 -28.02 17.02
N SER A 274 -10.72 -27.82 18.27
CA SER A 274 -10.38 -26.52 18.83
C SER A 274 -8.93 -26.20 18.49
N THR A 275 -8.73 -25.35 17.47
CA THR A 275 -7.38 -24.99 17.01
C THR A 275 -7.06 -23.53 17.31
N ALA A 276 -5.80 -23.13 17.16
CA ALA A 276 -5.32 -21.78 17.50
C ALA A 276 -5.98 -20.66 16.67
N VAL A 277 -6.57 -21.00 15.52
CA VAL A 277 -7.16 -20.02 14.58
C VAL A 277 -8.59 -20.40 14.14
N SER A 278 -9.24 -21.34 14.84
CA SER A 278 -10.64 -21.74 14.58
C SER A 278 -11.59 -21.24 15.64
#